data_8dd076ba92787cda07611130ffa68185
#
_entry.id   8dd076ba92787cda07611130ffa68185
#
_cell.length_a   1.000
_cell.length_b   1.000
_cell.length_c   1.000
_cell.angle_alpha   90.00
_cell.angle_beta   90.00
_cell.angle_gamma   90.00
#
_symmetry.space_group_name_H-M   'P 1'
#
loop_
_entity.id
_entity.type
_entity.pdbx_description
1 polymer ?
#
loop_
_entity_poly.entity_id
_entity_poly.type
_entity_poly.pdbx_seq_one_letter_code
_entity_poly.pdbx_strand_id
1 'polypeptide(L)'
;HSICITPDGKYVYVSHNLGRFTVPTSQLQQGWMNTSAFSVIDVAALSYVGSVVVDEPEKGAGGIWNLACTEKNLFVIHSGTHEVSVIDHPALRKKLESYPQKENLSYDLHFLYGIRKRVQLEGNGPRLLYIRGNELLVPTYFADVLNKVDINTLSVTSVNMNPGRVESKENAGERFFNDATQCFQGWQSCNGCHPGDARTDGMNWDLMNDGVGNAKNCKSMLYSHVTAPSMISGIRETAEWAVRAGFKFIQFYDVQEENAQCVDAYLKSLRPVPSPLLVNGGLSEKAKEGLKVFEKLQCGEC
;
A
#
# COMPACT_ATOMS: atom_id res chain seq x y z
N HIS A 1 -7.02 0.98 5.75
CA HIS A 1 -6.48 -0.36 6.07
C HIS A 1 -6.94 -0.85 7.44
N SER A 2 -6.81 -0.07 8.51
CA SER A 2 -7.19 -0.47 9.87
C SER A 2 -7.70 0.71 10.68
N ILE A 3 -8.49 0.39 11.70
CA ILE A 3 -9.06 1.36 12.66
C ILE A 3 -8.72 0.87 14.06
N CYS A 4 -8.34 1.81 14.94
CA CYS A 4 -8.10 1.56 16.35
C CYS A 4 -8.67 2.71 17.18
N ILE A 5 -9.41 2.38 18.23
CA ILE A 5 -9.89 3.37 19.22
C ILE A 5 -8.89 3.46 20.37
N THR A 6 -8.66 4.66 20.87
CA THR A 6 -7.82 4.86 22.07
C THR A 6 -8.47 4.23 23.32
N PRO A 7 -7.67 3.76 24.30
CA PRO A 7 -8.22 3.12 25.50
C PRO A 7 -9.21 3.96 26.30
N ASP A 8 -9.07 5.28 26.27
CA ASP A 8 -10.00 6.25 26.91
C ASP A 8 -11.22 6.58 26.02
N GLY A 9 -11.31 6.00 24.81
CA GLY A 9 -12.41 6.25 23.87
C GLY A 9 -12.43 7.64 23.25
N LYS A 10 -11.41 8.49 23.46
CA LYS A 10 -11.41 9.89 23.01
C LYS A 10 -11.13 10.03 21.52
N TYR A 11 -10.22 9.22 20.98
CA TYR A 11 -9.80 9.29 19.57
C TYR A 11 -9.93 7.95 18.86
N VAL A 12 -10.16 8.04 17.56
CA VAL A 12 -10.01 6.92 16.61
C VAL A 12 -8.83 7.23 15.69
N TYR A 13 -7.96 6.26 15.51
CA TYR A 13 -6.87 6.29 14.53
C TYR A 13 -7.24 5.41 13.34
N VAL A 14 -7.06 5.93 12.13
CA VAL A 14 -7.35 5.21 10.88
C VAL A 14 -6.11 5.20 10.01
N SER A 15 -5.54 4.04 9.73
CA SER A 15 -4.37 3.92 8.83
C SER A 15 -4.77 4.00 7.36
N HIS A 16 -4.03 4.76 6.58
CA HIS A 16 -4.27 4.91 5.13
C HIS A 16 -3.03 5.45 4.42
N ASN A 17 -3.02 5.37 3.09
CA ASN A 17 -2.11 6.12 2.26
C ASN A 17 -2.69 7.50 1.93
N LEU A 18 -1.83 8.50 1.82
CA LEU A 18 -2.13 9.81 1.25
C LEU A 18 -1.54 9.86 -0.15
N GLY A 19 -2.40 9.86 -1.17
CA GLY A 19 -1.99 10.06 -2.56
C GLY A 19 -1.70 11.53 -2.82
N ARG A 20 -0.46 11.86 -3.16
CA ARG A 20 0.00 13.24 -3.44
C ARG A 20 -0.14 13.57 -4.93
N PHE A 21 -1.23 13.18 -5.56
CA PHE A 21 -1.44 13.30 -7.01
C PHE A 21 -1.45 14.75 -7.54
N THR A 22 -1.57 15.74 -6.66
CA THR A 22 -1.48 17.17 -6.99
C THR A 22 -0.07 17.73 -6.84
N VAL A 23 0.90 16.93 -6.36
CA VAL A 23 2.28 17.34 -6.17
C VAL A 23 3.00 17.37 -7.52
N PRO A 24 3.86 18.38 -7.80
CA PRO A 24 4.64 18.43 -9.02
C PRO A 24 5.53 17.19 -9.21
N THR A 25 5.66 16.72 -10.46
CA THR A 25 6.46 15.54 -10.82
C THR A 25 7.92 15.60 -10.37
N SER A 26 8.48 16.80 -10.20
CA SER A 26 9.83 17.03 -9.67
C SER A 26 10.07 16.46 -8.26
N GLN A 27 9.03 16.13 -7.53
CA GLN A 27 9.14 15.57 -6.17
C GLN A 27 9.01 14.05 -6.11
N LEU A 28 8.79 13.37 -7.23
CA LEU A 28 8.62 11.92 -7.27
C LEU A 28 9.86 11.18 -6.74
N GLN A 29 11.06 11.64 -7.07
CA GLN A 29 12.33 11.06 -6.62
C GLN A 29 12.57 11.21 -5.11
N GLN A 30 11.77 12.00 -4.44
CA GLN A 30 11.82 12.20 -2.99
C GLN A 30 10.71 11.42 -2.27
N GLY A 31 10.06 10.50 -2.96
CA GLY A 31 9.01 9.66 -2.40
C GLY A 31 7.67 10.34 -2.14
N TRP A 32 7.47 11.55 -2.60
CA TRP A 32 6.30 12.37 -2.31
C TRP A 32 5.04 12.03 -3.10
N MET A 33 4.95 10.82 -3.64
CA MET A 33 3.76 10.33 -4.36
C MET A 33 2.72 9.77 -3.39
N ASN A 34 3.09 8.69 -2.70
CA ASN A 34 2.26 8.05 -1.67
C ASN A 34 2.97 8.18 -0.34
N THR A 35 2.32 8.81 0.62
CA THR A 35 2.79 8.86 2.01
C THR A 35 1.92 7.98 2.89
N SER A 36 2.56 7.26 3.79
CA SER A 36 1.88 6.45 4.79
C SER A 36 1.46 7.31 5.97
N ALA A 37 0.20 7.26 6.37
CA ALA A 37 -0.35 8.12 7.42
C ALA A 37 -1.43 7.42 8.25
N PHE A 38 -1.70 7.96 9.41
CA PHE A 38 -2.96 7.69 10.10
C PHE A 38 -3.70 8.99 10.41
N SER A 39 -5.00 8.99 10.16
CA SER A 39 -5.89 10.07 10.53
C SER A 39 -6.33 9.93 11.99
N VAL A 40 -6.50 11.06 12.64
CA VAL A 40 -7.00 11.20 14.00
C VAL A 40 -8.40 11.80 13.95
N ILE A 41 -9.36 11.13 14.56
CA ILE A 41 -10.76 11.55 14.64
C ILE A 41 -11.13 11.69 16.11
N ASP A 42 -11.68 12.83 16.51
CA ASP A 42 -12.27 13.03 17.82
C ASP A 42 -13.64 12.35 17.87
N VAL A 43 -13.81 11.42 18.82
CA VAL A 43 -15.03 10.60 18.91
C VAL A 43 -16.23 11.42 19.41
N ALA A 44 -16.02 12.33 20.37
CA ALA A 44 -17.11 13.12 20.95
C ALA A 44 -17.63 14.17 19.97
N ALA A 45 -16.71 14.82 19.25
CA ALA A 45 -17.05 15.85 18.26
C ALA A 45 -17.38 15.29 16.88
N LEU A 46 -17.12 13.98 16.62
CA LEU A 46 -17.20 13.34 15.30
C LEU A 46 -16.46 14.14 14.23
N SER A 47 -15.30 14.69 14.59
CA SER A 47 -14.55 15.61 13.74
C SER A 47 -13.13 15.11 13.45
N TYR A 48 -12.66 15.40 12.24
CA TYR A 48 -11.29 15.16 11.82
C TYR A 48 -10.34 16.15 12.53
N VAL A 49 -9.31 15.62 13.18
CA VAL A 49 -8.28 16.40 13.87
C VAL A 49 -7.09 16.68 12.98
N GLY A 50 -6.62 15.71 12.24
CA GLY A 50 -5.48 15.80 11.33
C GLY A 50 -4.97 14.43 10.91
N SER A 51 -4.04 14.38 9.97
CA SER A 51 -3.34 13.16 9.57
C SER A 51 -1.87 13.25 9.94
N VAL A 52 -1.37 12.25 10.65
CA VAL A 52 0.03 12.11 11.02
C VAL A 52 0.72 11.24 10.00
N VAL A 53 1.75 11.79 9.35
CA VAL A 53 2.61 11.04 8.42
C VAL A 53 3.59 10.18 9.21
N VAL A 54 3.74 8.92 8.81
CA VAL A 54 4.66 7.97 9.43
C VAL A 54 5.94 7.77 8.62
N ASP A 55 6.08 8.43 7.50
CA ASP A 55 7.34 8.51 6.75
C ASP A 55 8.29 9.50 7.41
N GLU A 56 9.59 9.34 7.14
CA GLU A 56 10.66 10.27 7.50
C GLU A 56 11.27 10.87 6.23
N PRO A 57 11.90 12.03 6.27
CA PRO A 57 12.40 12.72 5.06
C PRO A 57 13.26 11.84 4.15
N GLU A 58 14.09 10.95 4.73
CA GLU A 58 15.03 10.10 3.98
C GLU A 58 14.71 8.61 4.09
N LYS A 59 13.63 8.26 4.78
CA LYS A 59 13.22 6.86 5.00
C LYS A 59 11.71 6.72 5.04
N GLY A 60 11.14 6.32 3.93
CA GLY A 60 9.73 5.98 3.84
C GLY A 60 9.34 4.83 4.78
N ALA A 61 8.07 4.74 5.09
CA ALA A 61 7.43 3.68 5.86
C ALA A 61 6.32 3.04 5.02
N GLY A 62 6.68 2.69 3.77
CA GLY A 62 5.74 2.29 2.74
C GLY A 62 4.87 1.10 3.13
N GLY A 63 3.62 1.14 2.66
CA GLY A 63 2.66 0.08 2.88
C GLY A 63 2.13 0.04 4.32
N ILE A 64 1.75 1.18 4.90
CA ILE A 64 1.04 1.19 6.19
C ILE A 64 -0.15 0.24 6.16
N TRP A 65 -0.35 -0.56 7.21
CA TRP A 65 -1.41 -1.57 7.21
C TRP A 65 -2.26 -1.55 8.48
N ASN A 66 -1.73 -2.03 9.58
CA ASN A 66 -2.47 -2.19 10.81
C ASN A 66 -1.97 -1.26 11.91
N LEU A 67 -2.85 -0.93 12.85
CA LEU A 67 -2.46 -0.23 14.07
C LEU A 67 -3.24 -0.75 15.28
N ALA A 68 -2.61 -0.67 16.44
CA ALA A 68 -3.23 -0.91 17.72
C ALA A 68 -2.62 0.02 18.77
N CYS A 69 -3.37 0.38 19.78
CA CYS A 69 -2.87 1.25 20.83
C CYS A 69 -3.14 0.71 22.23
N THR A 70 -2.26 1.10 23.14
CA THR A 70 -2.40 1.01 24.59
C THR A 70 -2.36 2.43 25.17
N GLU A 71 -2.49 2.55 26.47
CA GLU A 71 -2.27 3.85 27.13
C GLU A 71 -0.87 4.41 26.90
N LYS A 72 0.14 3.51 26.78
CA LYS A 72 1.57 3.88 26.66
C LYS A 72 2.05 3.99 25.22
N ASN A 73 1.58 3.14 24.32
CA ASN A 73 2.13 3.02 22.98
C ASN A 73 1.04 2.95 21.91
N LEU A 74 1.30 3.59 20.77
CA LEU A 74 0.65 3.32 19.49
C LEU A 74 1.62 2.51 18.62
N PHE A 75 1.16 1.38 18.12
CA PHE A 75 1.89 0.50 17.22
C PHE A 75 1.32 0.65 15.81
N VAL A 76 2.21 0.79 14.82
CA VAL A 76 1.83 0.92 13.41
C VAL A 76 2.65 -0.05 12.57
N ILE A 77 1.98 -0.92 11.84
CA ILE A 77 2.62 -1.89 10.93
C ILE A 77 2.84 -1.26 9.56
N HIS A 78 4.06 -1.42 9.05
CA HIS A 78 4.48 -1.06 7.70
C HIS A 78 4.74 -2.34 6.90
N SER A 79 3.72 -2.77 6.14
CA SER A 79 3.77 -4.04 5.40
C SER A 79 4.84 -4.04 4.30
N GLY A 80 5.01 -2.89 3.63
CA GLY A 80 5.96 -2.77 2.52
C GLY A 80 7.42 -2.65 2.96
N THR A 81 7.70 -2.03 4.10
CA THR A 81 9.07 -1.91 4.64
C THR A 81 9.38 -2.95 5.72
N HIS A 82 8.43 -3.84 6.02
CA HIS A 82 8.59 -4.97 6.95
C HIS A 82 8.95 -4.54 8.38
N GLU A 83 8.34 -3.47 8.86
CA GLU A 83 8.66 -2.85 10.14
C GLU A 83 7.41 -2.66 11.00
N VAL A 84 7.63 -2.45 12.29
CA VAL A 84 6.64 -1.87 13.20
C VAL A 84 7.18 -0.57 13.80
N SER A 85 6.40 0.50 13.73
CA SER A 85 6.65 1.72 14.51
C SER A 85 6.05 1.57 15.89
N VAL A 86 6.84 1.90 16.92
CA VAL A 86 6.42 2.00 18.32
C VAL A 86 6.48 3.47 18.70
N ILE A 87 5.33 4.08 18.93
CA ILE A 87 5.16 5.52 19.19
C ILE A 87 4.71 5.71 20.64
N ASP A 88 5.38 6.60 21.36
CA ASP A 88 4.95 7.05 22.70
C ASP A 88 3.59 7.74 22.57
N HIS A 89 2.54 7.07 23.05
CA HIS A 89 1.17 7.52 22.85
C HIS A 89 0.82 8.79 23.66
N PRO A 90 1.20 8.95 24.93
CA PRO A 90 1.06 10.20 25.66
C PRO A 90 1.78 11.38 24.99
N ALA A 91 3.01 11.17 24.54
CA ALA A 91 3.78 12.22 23.84
C ALA A 91 3.16 12.58 22.47
N LEU A 92 2.63 11.60 21.73
CA LEU A 92 1.88 11.82 20.50
C LEU A 92 0.68 12.73 20.74
N ARG A 93 -0.13 12.41 21.76
CA ARG A 93 -1.33 13.21 22.12
C ARG A 93 -0.97 14.63 22.48
N LYS A 94 0.05 14.81 23.32
CA LYS A 94 0.55 16.15 23.70
C LYS A 94 1.00 16.95 22.49
N LYS A 95 1.76 16.34 21.57
CA LYS A 95 2.17 16.99 20.32
C LYS A 95 0.96 17.36 19.44
N LEU A 96 -0.01 16.46 19.30
CA LEU A 96 -1.24 16.73 18.55
C LEU A 96 -2.02 17.91 19.13
N GLU A 97 -2.19 17.97 20.44
CA GLU A 97 -2.92 19.06 21.12
C GLU A 97 -2.24 20.42 20.91
N SER A 98 -0.90 20.46 20.99
CA SER A 98 -0.09 21.68 20.88
C SER A 98 0.28 22.07 19.44
N TYR A 99 -0.03 21.25 18.42
CA TYR A 99 0.36 21.54 17.04
C TYR A 99 -0.45 22.73 16.50
N PRO A 100 0.21 23.82 16.04
CA PRO A 100 -0.49 25.08 15.82
C PRO A 100 -1.40 25.11 14.59
N GLN A 101 -1.02 24.43 13.51
CA GLN A 101 -1.71 24.44 12.21
C GLN A 101 -2.00 23.01 11.77
N LYS A 102 -3.06 22.41 12.29
CA LYS A 102 -3.38 20.99 12.11
C LYS A 102 -3.56 20.56 10.64
N GLU A 103 -3.92 21.47 9.78
CA GLU A 103 -3.98 21.29 8.32
C GLU A 103 -2.61 20.99 7.70
N ASN A 104 -1.52 21.46 8.32
CA ASN A 104 -0.15 21.21 7.86
C ASN A 104 0.45 19.92 8.43
N LEU A 105 -0.20 19.28 9.38
CA LEU A 105 0.29 18.07 10.03
C LEU A 105 0.57 16.94 9.03
N SER A 106 -0.25 16.84 7.98
CA SER A 106 -0.08 15.83 6.93
C SER A 106 1.14 16.06 6.02
N TYR A 107 1.86 17.16 6.19
CA TYR A 107 3.09 17.49 5.46
C TYR A 107 4.33 17.48 6.36
N ASP A 108 4.17 17.28 7.68
CA ASP A 108 5.26 17.31 8.64
C ASP A 108 5.90 15.93 8.85
N LEU A 109 6.93 15.63 8.06
CA LEU A 109 7.71 14.40 8.16
C LEU A 109 8.56 14.30 9.44
N HIS A 110 8.68 15.37 10.22
CA HIS A 110 9.44 15.42 11.47
C HIS A 110 8.54 15.28 12.72
N PHE A 111 7.23 15.30 12.54
CA PHE A 111 6.28 15.30 13.65
C PHE A 111 6.54 14.20 14.68
N LEU A 112 6.90 13.00 14.23
CA LEU A 112 7.16 11.83 15.09
C LEU A 112 8.59 11.78 15.66
N TYR A 113 9.45 12.74 15.36
CA TYR A 113 10.81 12.77 15.90
C TYR A 113 10.81 12.84 17.42
N GLY A 114 11.68 12.00 18.01
CA GLY A 114 11.86 11.88 19.45
C GLY A 114 10.81 11.06 20.20
N ILE A 115 9.71 10.70 19.55
CA ILE A 115 8.61 9.93 20.16
C ILE A 115 8.35 8.58 19.48
N ARG A 116 9.05 8.26 18.40
CA ARG A 116 8.90 7.01 17.63
C ARG A 116 10.21 6.24 17.55
N LYS A 117 10.10 4.91 17.58
CA LYS A 117 11.15 3.96 17.19
C LYS A 117 10.61 3.03 16.11
N ARG A 118 11.42 2.72 15.11
CA ARG A 118 11.11 1.74 14.06
C ARG A 118 11.86 0.45 14.34
N VAL A 119 11.15 -0.66 14.33
CA VAL A 119 11.69 -2.00 14.62
C VAL A 119 11.54 -2.85 13.38
N GLN A 120 12.66 -3.31 12.84
CA GLN A 120 12.69 -4.23 11.70
C GLN A 120 12.21 -5.61 12.14
N LEU A 121 11.38 -6.23 11.32
CA LEU A 121 10.83 -7.58 11.51
C LEU A 121 11.50 -8.56 10.56
N GLU A 122 11.47 -9.84 10.90
CA GLU A 122 11.85 -10.89 9.96
C GLU A 122 10.69 -11.30 9.06
N GLY A 123 11.02 -11.69 7.82
CA GLY A 123 10.04 -12.03 6.78
C GLY A 123 9.38 -10.81 6.17
N ASN A 124 8.47 -11.05 5.22
CA ASN A 124 7.90 -10.02 4.36
C ASN A 124 6.40 -9.83 4.60
N GLY A 125 5.95 -8.58 4.53
CA GLY A 125 4.54 -8.23 4.55
C GLY A 125 3.83 -8.46 5.88
N PRO A 126 4.27 -7.90 7.01
CA PRO A 126 3.47 -7.91 8.22
C PRO A 126 2.15 -7.16 7.96
N ARG A 127 1.00 -7.77 8.29
CA ARG A 127 -0.33 -7.18 8.05
C ARG A 127 -1.23 -7.15 9.27
N LEU A 128 -0.88 -7.92 10.30
CA LEU A 128 -1.61 -7.98 11.56
C LEU A 128 -0.66 -7.79 12.73
N LEU A 129 -1.19 -7.31 13.83
CA LEU A 129 -0.51 -7.33 15.12
C LEU A 129 -1.51 -7.66 16.23
N TYR A 130 -1.02 -8.34 17.24
CA TYR A 130 -1.78 -8.67 18.43
C TYR A 130 -0.93 -8.38 19.67
N ILE A 131 -1.49 -7.67 20.64
CA ILE A 131 -0.82 -7.32 21.89
C ILE A 131 -1.12 -8.41 22.91
N ARG A 132 -0.06 -9.08 23.44
CA ARG A 132 -0.16 -10.09 24.48
C ARG A 132 0.73 -9.70 25.67
N GLY A 133 0.14 -9.07 26.67
CA GLY A 133 0.91 -8.55 27.83
C GLY A 133 1.96 -7.55 27.36
N ASN A 134 3.24 -7.92 27.50
CA ASN A 134 4.37 -7.09 27.10
C ASN A 134 5.00 -7.47 25.74
N GLU A 135 4.30 -8.24 24.96
CA GLU A 135 4.75 -8.69 23.63
C GLU A 135 3.80 -8.24 22.54
N LEU A 136 4.35 -7.89 21.37
CA LEU A 136 3.61 -7.84 20.11
C LEU A 136 3.84 -9.15 19.36
N LEU A 137 2.75 -9.76 18.90
CA LEU A 137 2.78 -10.89 17.99
C LEU A 137 2.43 -10.36 16.60
N VAL A 138 3.37 -10.49 15.66
CA VAL A 138 3.26 -9.93 14.31
C VAL A 138 3.54 -11.03 13.27
N PRO A 139 2.50 -11.66 12.71
CA PRO A 139 2.66 -12.59 11.60
C PRO A 139 2.97 -11.84 10.29
N THR A 140 3.78 -12.46 9.45
CA THR A 140 4.07 -11.99 8.10
C THR A 140 3.25 -12.75 7.07
N TYR A 141 2.67 -12.02 6.13
CA TYR A 141 1.77 -12.59 5.13
C TYR A 141 2.51 -13.40 4.05
N PHE A 142 3.71 -12.92 3.65
CA PHE A 142 4.44 -13.52 2.53
C PHE A 142 5.50 -14.54 2.95
N ALA A 143 5.85 -14.65 4.23
CA ALA A 143 7.01 -15.45 4.67
C ALA A 143 6.69 -16.52 5.71
N ASP A 144 5.44 -16.69 6.14
CA ASP A 144 5.02 -17.62 7.20
C ASP A 144 5.85 -17.47 8.50
N VAL A 145 6.29 -16.27 8.83
CA VAL A 145 7.05 -15.95 10.03
C VAL A 145 6.18 -15.29 11.07
N LEU A 146 6.24 -15.75 12.31
CA LEU A 146 5.66 -15.08 13.46
C LEU A 146 6.75 -14.34 14.22
N ASN A 147 6.72 -13.02 14.22
CA ASN A 147 7.59 -12.18 15.04
C ASN A 147 6.99 -11.97 16.43
N LYS A 148 7.82 -12.00 17.45
CA LYS A 148 7.53 -11.61 18.82
C LYS A 148 8.43 -10.43 19.15
N VAL A 149 7.84 -9.29 19.41
CA VAL A 149 8.57 -8.06 19.77
C VAL A 149 8.30 -7.77 21.23
N ASP A 150 9.33 -7.72 22.05
CA ASP A 150 9.21 -7.23 23.43
C ASP A 150 8.99 -5.73 23.42
N ILE A 151 7.91 -5.26 24.02
CA ILE A 151 7.50 -3.84 23.95
C ILE A 151 8.46 -2.93 24.71
N ASN A 152 9.13 -3.41 25.77
CA ASN A 152 10.03 -2.59 26.57
C ASN A 152 11.43 -2.50 25.97
N THR A 153 11.97 -3.64 25.52
CA THR A 153 13.34 -3.72 24.99
C THR A 153 13.43 -3.52 23.50
N LEU A 154 12.30 -3.70 22.78
CA LEU A 154 12.19 -3.73 21.32
C LEU A 154 13.00 -4.86 20.66
N SER A 155 13.38 -5.86 21.43
CA SER A 155 14.02 -7.06 20.88
C SER A 155 13.01 -7.89 20.10
N VAL A 156 13.47 -8.46 18.98
CA VAL A 156 12.66 -9.30 18.10
C VAL A 156 13.17 -10.73 18.18
N THR A 157 12.26 -11.67 18.37
CA THR A 157 12.49 -13.09 18.15
C THR A 157 11.46 -13.60 17.15
N SER A 158 11.84 -14.53 16.29
CA SER A 158 10.97 -15.01 15.22
C SER A 158 10.89 -16.52 15.18
N VAL A 159 9.77 -17.02 14.70
CA VAL A 159 9.52 -18.43 14.47
C VAL A 159 9.01 -18.60 13.04
N ASN A 160 9.71 -19.39 12.24
CA ASN A 160 9.19 -19.81 10.94
C ASN A 160 8.14 -20.91 11.18
N MET A 161 6.90 -20.63 10.81
CA MET A 161 5.76 -21.52 11.00
C MET A 161 5.62 -22.57 9.89
N ASN A 162 6.34 -22.40 8.77
CA ASN A 162 6.30 -23.31 7.63
C ASN A 162 7.66 -23.42 6.94
N PRO A 163 8.64 -24.09 7.59
CA PRO A 163 10.01 -24.16 7.08
C PRO A 163 10.15 -24.95 5.76
N GLY A 164 9.10 -25.68 5.35
CA GLY A 164 9.07 -26.42 4.10
C GLY A 164 8.39 -25.68 2.93
N ARG A 165 8.01 -24.42 3.11
CA ARG A 165 7.34 -23.63 2.04
C ARG A 165 8.24 -23.49 0.81
N VAL A 166 7.68 -23.84 -0.33
CA VAL A 166 8.24 -23.50 -1.64
C VAL A 166 7.42 -22.36 -2.22
N GLU A 167 8.05 -21.20 -2.44
CA GLU A 167 7.37 -20.03 -3.00
C GLU A 167 7.20 -20.20 -4.51
N SER A 168 5.96 -20.09 -5.02
CA SER A 168 5.72 -20.06 -6.47
C SER A 168 6.10 -18.70 -7.05
N LYS A 169 6.25 -18.62 -8.40
CA LYS A 169 6.54 -17.34 -9.08
C LYS A 169 5.43 -16.32 -8.85
N GLU A 170 4.19 -16.75 -8.83
CA GLU A 170 3.01 -15.89 -8.59
C GLU A 170 3.05 -15.32 -7.18
N ASN A 171 3.34 -16.14 -6.16
CA ASN A 171 3.46 -15.69 -4.78
C ASN A 171 4.64 -14.74 -4.58
N ALA A 172 5.79 -15.05 -5.19
CA ALA A 172 6.94 -14.15 -5.22
C ALA A 172 6.58 -12.82 -5.90
N GLY A 173 5.83 -12.87 -6.99
CA GLY A 173 5.36 -11.69 -7.71
C GLY A 173 4.42 -10.83 -6.86
N GLU A 174 3.47 -11.44 -6.15
CA GLU A 174 2.60 -10.73 -5.22
C GLU A 174 3.43 -10.06 -4.11
N ARG A 175 4.42 -10.75 -3.56
CA ARG A 175 5.35 -10.20 -2.56
C ARG A 175 6.09 -8.99 -3.11
N PHE A 176 6.72 -9.09 -4.28
CA PHE A 176 7.44 -7.97 -4.92
C PHE A 176 6.52 -6.80 -5.27
N PHE A 177 5.29 -7.07 -5.67
CA PHE A 177 4.29 -6.05 -5.95
C PHE A 177 3.92 -5.21 -4.72
N ASN A 178 4.03 -5.80 -3.52
CA ASN A 178 3.73 -5.17 -2.24
C ASN A 178 4.97 -4.70 -1.46
N ASP A 179 6.18 -4.92 -1.98
CA ASP A 179 7.44 -4.67 -1.29
C ASP A 179 7.97 -3.27 -1.57
N ALA A 180 7.90 -2.40 -0.58
CA ALA A 180 8.41 -1.04 -0.66
C ALA A 180 9.95 -0.96 -0.55
N THR A 181 10.64 -2.03 -0.15
CA THR A 181 12.12 -2.06 -0.16
C THR A 181 12.68 -2.04 -1.57
N GLN A 182 11.84 -2.33 -2.57
CA GLN A 182 12.15 -2.17 -3.99
C GLN A 182 11.70 -0.80 -4.55
N CYS A 183 11.71 0.20 -3.71
CA CYS A 183 11.52 1.59 -4.05
C CYS A 183 12.61 2.43 -3.39
N PHE A 184 13.04 3.48 -4.07
CA PHE A 184 13.97 4.46 -3.50
C PHE A 184 13.50 4.87 -2.11
N GLN A 185 14.36 4.72 -1.11
CA GLN A 185 14.11 5.04 0.30
C GLN A 185 12.88 4.34 0.94
N GLY A 186 12.25 3.36 0.31
CA GLY A 186 11.14 2.60 0.90
C GLY A 186 9.81 3.33 0.97
N TRP A 187 9.56 4.31 0.11
CA TRP A 187 8.36 5.14 0.19
C TRP A 187 7.08 4.45 -0.21
N GLN A 188 7.12 3.60 -1.22
CA GLN A 188 5.93 2.96 -1.80
C GLN A 188 6.25 1.63 -2.47
N SER A 189 5.21 0.92 -2.85
CA SER A 189 5.26 -0.24 -3.75
C SER A 189 4.23 -0.07 -4.85
N CYS A 190 4.16 -1.00 -5.80
CA CYS A 190 3.13 -1.01 -6.84
C CYS A 190 1.71 -0.94 -6.26
N ASN A 191 1.49 -1.62 -5.12
CA ASN A 191 0.22 -1.61 -4.40
C ASN A 191 -0.20 -0.21 -3.90
N GLY A 192 0.69 0.77 -3.82
CA GLY A 192 0.37 2.14 -3.44
C GLY A 192 -0.60 2.82 -4.40
N CYS A 193 -0.42 2.61 -5.71
CA CYS A 193 -1.30 3.13 -6.77
C CYS A 193 -2.26 2.05 -7.30
N HIS A 194 -1.91 0.77 -7.20
CA HIS A 194 -2.70 -0.36 -7.66
C HIS A 194 -3.16 -1.28 -6.51
N PRO A 195 -3.94 -0.77 -5.52
CA PRO A 195 -4.39 -1.56 -4.38
C PRO A 195 -5.39 -2.65 -4.77
N GLY A 196 -5.67 -3.57 -3.83
CA GLY A 196 -6.74 -4.56 -3.97
C GLY A 196 -6.53 -5.52 -5.14
N ASP A 197 -5.44 -6.27 -5.13
CA ASP A 197 -5.04 -7.21 -6.19
C ASP A 197 -4.83 -6.50 -7.54
N ALA A 198 -3.93 -5.56 -7.54
CA ALA A 198 -3.51 -4.78 -8.71
C ALA A 198 -4.66 -4.07 -9.45
N ARG A 199 -5.63 -3.55 -8.71
CA ARG A 199 -6.74 -2.74 -9.25
C ARG A 199 -6.27 -1.29 -9.51
N THR A 200 -6.92 -0.32 -8.90
CA THR A 200 -6.62 1.10 -9.07
C THR A 200 -7.03 1.89 -7.83
N ASP A 201 -6.27 2.93 -7.52
CA ASP A 201 -6.64 3.94 -6.53
C ASP A 201 -7.68 4.96 -7.07
N GLY A 202 -7.93 4.94 -8.39
CA GLY A 202 -8.86 5.85 -9.07
C GLY A 202 -8.34 7.28 -9.23
N MET A 203 -7.09 7.57 -8.87
CA MET A 203 -6.52 8.91 -8.93
C MET A 203 -5.91 9.23 -10.30
N ASN A 204 -5.76 10.51 -10.59
CA ASN A 204 -5.13 11.00 -11.80
C ASN A 204 -3.70 11.46 -11.50
N TRP A 205 -2.73 10.67 -11.92
CA TRP A 205 -1.30 10.93 -11.72
C TRP A 205 -0.66 11.51 -12.96
N ASP A 206 0.15 12.54 -12.79
CA ASP A 206 1.07 13.02 -13.82
C ASP A 206 2.51 12.61 -13.46
N LEU A 207 2.92 11.45 -13.93
CA LEU A 207 4.22 10.86 -13.62
C LEU A 207 5.28 11.14 -14.70
N MET A 208 4.90 11.84 -15.78
CA MET A 208 5.81 12.11 -16.91
C MET A 208 6.49 10.85 -17.50
N ASN A 209 6.04 9.67 -17.13
CA ASN A 209 6.66 8.39 -17.51
C ASN A 209 6.47 8.01 -18.99
N ASP A 210 5.65 8.75 -19.71
CA ASP A 210 5.45 8.66 -21.15
C ASP A 210 5.97 9.89 -21.90
N GLY A 211 6.62 10.82 -21.21
CA GLY A 211 7.16 12.07 -21.77
C GLY A 211 6.12 13.14 -22.03
N VAL A 212 4.87 12.93 -21.63
CA VAL A 212 3.76 13.90 -21.82
C VAL A 212 3.24 14.36 -20.47
N GLY A 213 3.39 15.67 -20.21
CA GLY A 213 2.94 16.31 -18.96
C GLY A 213 1.44 16.50 -18.91
N ASN A 214 0.69 15.46 -18.58
CA ASN A 214 -0.73 15.54 -18.26
C ASN A 214 -1.13 14.49 -17.23
N ALA A 215 -2.14 14.77 -16.44
CA ALA A 215 -2.67 13.85 -15.45
C ALA A 215 -3.42 12.69 -16.13
N LYS A 216 -3.06 11.47 -15.78
CA LYS A 216 -3.61 10.23 -16.34
C LYS A 216 -4.22 9.38 -15.24
N ASN A 217 -5.44 8.92 -15.46
CA ASN A 217 -6.12 8.04 -14.51
C ASN A 217 -5.34 6.72 -14.33
N CYS A 218 -5.09 6.35 -13.07
CA CYS A 218 -4.49 5.08 -12.72
C CYS A 218 -5.38 3.92 -13.20
N LYS A 219 -4.84 3.01 -13.99
CA LYS A 219 -5.58 1.89 -14.57
C LYS A 219 -5.50 0.65 -13.69
N SER A 220 -6.56 -0.16 -13.71
CA SER A 220 -6.47 -1.53 -13.22
C SER A 220 -5.46 -2.32 -14.05
N MET A 221 -4.66 -3.14 -13.40
CA MET A 221 -3.70 -4.04 -14.09
C MET A 221 -4.30 -5.40 -14.45
N LEU A 222 -5.59 -5.62 -14.15
CA LEU A 222 -6.29 -6.82 -14.62
C LEU A 222 -6.26 -6.89 -16.14
N TYR A 223 -5.88 -8.05 -16.65
CA TYR A 223 -5.74 -8.31 -18.08
C TYR A 223 -4.70 -7.45 -18.80
N SER A 224 -3.86 -6.68 -18.09
CA SER A 224 -2.84 -5.84 -18.71
C SER A 224 -1.94 -6.62 -19.68
N HIS A 225 -1.63 -7.89 -19.38
CA HIS A 225 -0.78 -8.74 -20.21
C HIS A 225 -1.46 -9.34 -21.46
N VAL A 226 -2.76 -9.06 -21.66
CA VAL A 226 -3.51 -9.50 -22.86
C VAL A 226 -4.19 -8.35 -23.59
N THR A 227 -3.94 -7.11 -23.14
CA THR A 227 -4.52 -5.88 -23.72
C THR A 227 -3.42 -4.89 -24.12
N ALA A 228 -2.42 -5.38 -24.86
CA ALA A 228 -1.37 -4.54 -25.45
C ALA A 228 -1.96 -3.58 -26.53
N PRO A 229 -1.33 -2.40 -26.75
CA PRO A 229 -0.20 -1.82 -26.03
C PRO A 229 -0.61 -1.25 -24.65
N SER A 230 0.36 -1.15 -23.74
CA SER A 230 0.14 -0.68 -22.39
C SER A 230 0.32 0.83 -22.23
N MET A 231 -0.18 1.39 -21.14
CA MET A 231 -0.33 2.80 -20.79
C MET A 231 -1.44 3.48 -21.59
N ILE A 232 -1.91 4.65 -21.13
CA ILE A 232 -3.04 5.35 -21.76
C ILE A 232 -2.74 5.82 -23.18
N SER A 233 -1.47 6.12 -23.46
CA SER A 233 -0.99 6.55 -24.78
C SER A 233 -0.41 5.41 -25.63
N GLY A 234 -0.46 4.16 -25.14
CA GLY A 234 0.06 2.99 -25.84
C GLY A 234 1.58 2.99 -26.04
N ILE A 235 2.34 3.76 -25.26
CA ILE A 235 3.80 3.93 -25.46
C ILE A 235 4.64 2.74 -25.00
N ARG A 236 4.04 1.76 -24.36
CA ARG A 236 4.69 0.49 -23.98
C ARG A 236 4.11 -0.64 -24.80
N GLU A 237 4.94 -1.28 -25.59
CA GLU A 237 4.54 -2.36 -26.48
C GLU A 237 3.82 -3.50 -25.76
N THR A 238 4.30 -3.84 -24.55
CA THR A 238 3.75 -4.91 -23.73
C THR A 238 3.61 -4.49 -22.27
N ALA A 239 2.84 -5.25 -21.48
CA ALA A 239 2.72 -5.05 -20.04
C ALA A 239 4.03 -5.36 -19.30
N GLU A 240 4.82 -6.31 -19.80
CA GLU A 240 6.15 -6.60 -19.25
C GLU A 240 7.05 -5.36 -19.30
N TRP A 241 7.06 -4.64 -20.42
CA TRP A 241 7.77 -3.36 -20.50
C TRP A 241 7.22 -2.31 -19.54
N ALA A 242 5.91 -2.26 -19.34
CA ALA A 242 5.28 -1.35 -18.42
C ALA A 242 5.67 -1.66 -16.95
N VAL A 243 5.77 -2.94 -16.57
CA VAL A 243 6.21 -3.37 -15.24
C VAL A 243 7.65 -2.88 -14.96
N ARG A 244 8.58 -3.11 -15.89
CA ARG A 244 9.98 -2.66 -15.74
C ARG A 244 10.06 -1.12 -15.68
N ALA A 245 9.27 -0.44 -16.51
CA ALA A 245 9.16 1.02 -16.46
C ALA A 245 8.61 1.53 -15.13
N GLY A 246 7.69 0.80 -14.52
CA GLY A 246 7.16 1.12 -13.19
C GLY A 246 8.25 1.07 -12.11
N PHE A 247 9.07 0.03 -12.08
CA PHE A 247 10.21 -0.03 -11.18
C PHE A 247 11.20 1.12 -11.44
N LYS A 248 11.59 1.31 -12.69
CA LYS A 248 12.64 2.26 -13.04
C LYS A 248 12.23 3.72 -12.87
N PHE A 249 11.03 4.10 -13.32
CA PHE A 249 10.63 5.51 -13.44
C PHE A 249 9.62 5.96 -12.37
N ILE A 250 9.01 5.02 -11.64
CA ILE A 250 8.04 5.32 -10.57
C ILE A 250 8.61 4.98 -9.21
N GLN A 251 9.31 3.85 -9.09
CA GLN A 251 9.95 3.46 -7.84
C GLN A 251 11.43 3.83 -7.78
N PHE A 252 12.04 4.31 -8.89
CA PHE A 252 13.46 4.66 -8.98
C PHE A 252 14.37 3.53 -8.47
N TYR A 253 14.08 2.30 -8.96
CA TYR A 253 14.73 1.07 -8.54
C TYR A 253 15.10 0.21 -9.73
N ASP A 254 16.35 -0.26 -9.77
CA ASP A 254 16.82 -1.20 -10.79
C ASP A 254 16.47 -2.64 -10.38
N VAL A 255 15.29 -3.09 -10.77
CA VAL A 255 14.79 -4.42 -10.43
C VAL A 255 15.59 -5.51 -11.16
N GLN A 256 15.88 -6.60 -10.46
CA GLN A 256 16.41 -7.81 -11.09
C GLN A 256 15.34 -8.42 -12.01
N GLU A 257 15.75 -8.87 -13.22
CA GLU A 257 14.80 -9.35 -14.24
C GLU A 257 13.95 -10.53 -13.73
N GLU A 258 14.53 -11.44 -12.95
CA GLU A 258 13.83 -12.58 -12.35
C GLU A 258 12.70 -12.12 -11.44
N ASN A 259 12.90 -11.05 -10.66
CA ASN A 259 11.88 -10.48 -9.79
C ASN A 259 10.76 -9.82 -10.60
N ALA A 260 11.12 -9.09 -11.66
CA ALA A 260 10.15 -8.51 -12.59
C ALA A 260 9.28 -9.58 -13.27
N GLN A 261 9.89 -10.70 -13.68
CA GLN A 261 9.15 -11.85 -14.23
C GLN A 261 8.21 -12.49 -13.23
N CYS A 262 8.55 -12.50 -11.94
CA CYS A 262 7.62 -12.95 -10.90
C CYS A 262 6.41 -12.01 -10.82
N VAL A 263 6.62 -10.68 -10.89
CA VAL A 263 5.50 -9.72 -10.93
C VAL A 263 4.63 -9.94 -12.17
N ASP A 264 5.21 -10.20 -13.34
CA ASP A 264 4.45 -10.57 -14.54
C ASP A 264 3.60 -11.83 -14.30
N ALA A 265 4.18 -12.87 -13.67
CA ALA A 265 3.46 -14.09 -13.33
C ALA A 265 2.27 -13.84 -12.40
N TYR A 266 2.48 -13.02 -11.35
CA TYR A 266 1.40 -12.58 -10.46
C TYR A 266 0.29 -11.87 -11.24
N LEU A 267 0.61 -10.86 -12.05
CA LEU A 267 -0.38 -10.09 -12.80
C LEU A 267 -1.15 -10.96 -13.80
N LYS A 268 -0.49 -11.93 -14.45
CA LYS A 268 -1.11 -12.92 -15.33
C LYS A 268 -2.04 -13.89 -14.59
N SER A 269 -1.78 -14.16 -13.33
CA SER A 269 -2.60 -15.04 -12.48
C SER A 269 -3.91 -14.42 -12.01
N LEU A 270 -4.00 -13.09 -11.98
CA LEU A 270 -5.16 -12.37 -11.48
C LEU A 270 -6.43 -12.65 -12.30
N ARG A 271 -7.54 -12.73 -11.60
CA ARG A 271 -8.87 -12.95 -12.20
C ARG A 271 -9.85 -11.89 -11.68
N PRO A 272 -10.78 -11.42 -12.51
CA PRO A 272 -11.83 -10.52 -12.05
C PRO A 272 -12.78 -11.25 -11.08
N VAL A 273 -13.36 -10.50 -10.18
CA VAL A 273 -14.50 -11.01 -9.40
C VAL A 273 -15.66 -11.27 -10.37
N PRO A 274 -16.28 -12.45 -10.34
CA PRO A 274 -17.44 -12.72 -11.16
C PRO A 274 -18.55 -11.69 -10.96
N SER A 275 -19.21 -11.28 -12.04
CA SER A 275 -20.34 -10.34 -11.94
C SER A 275 -21.45 -10.93 -11.08
N PRO A 276 -22.01 -10.19 -10.12
CA PRO A 276 -23.16 -10.64 -9.33
C PRO A 276 -24.45 -10.78 -10.17
N LEU A 277 -24.43 -10.32 -11.41
CA LEU A 277 -25.55 -10.41 -12.36
C LEU A 277 -25.52 -11.68 -13.21
N LEU A 278 -24.53 -12.55 -13.02
CA LEU A 278 -24.51 -13.86 -13.66
C LEU A 278 -25.60 -14.76 -13.08
N VAL A 279 -26.23 -15.55 -13.95
CA VAL A 279 -27.23 -16.58 -13.58
C VAL A 279 -26.61 -17.96 -13.82
N ASN A 280 -26.42 -18.74 -12.78
CA ASN A 280 -25.75 -20.05 -12.85
C ASN A 280 -24.39 -20.00 -13.56
N GLY A 281 -23.61 -18.94 -13.32
CA GLY A 281 -22.29 -18.74 -13.94
C GLY A 281 -22.31 -18.25 -15.39
N GLY A 282 -23.50 -18.03 -15.99
CA GLY A 282 -23.65 -17.54 -17.36
C GLY A 282 -24.36 -16.19 -17.44
N LEU A 283 -24.48 -15.66 -18.67
CA LEU A 283 -25.21 -14.42 -18.90
C LEU A 283 -26.72 -14.63 -18.65
N SER A 284 -27.38 -13.64 -18.04
CA SER A 284 -28.84 -13.58 -17.99
C SER A 284 -29.44 -13.46 -19.40
N GLU A 285 -30.74 -13.80 -19.61
CA GLU A 285 -31.39 -13.65 -20.91
C GLU A 285 -31.31 -12.21 -21.42
N LYS A 286 -31.52 -11.23 -20.57
CA LYS A 286 -31.39 -9.81 -20.93
C LYS A 286 -29.95 -9.45 -21.35
N ALA A 287 -28.93 -10.02 -20.72
CA ALA A 287 -27.54 -9.81 -21.10
C ALA A 287 -27.18 -10.49 -22.43
N LYS A 288 -27.79 -11.64 -22.74
CA LYS A 288 -27.66 -12.30 -24.07
C LYS A 288 -28.29 -11.46 -25.20
N GLU A 289 -29.43 -10.81 -24.92
CA GLU A 289 -30.03 -9.87 -25.87
C GLU A 289 -29.11 -8.64 -26.06
N GLY A 290 -28.56 -8.11 -24.97
CA GLY A 290 -27.59 -7.02 -25.02
C GLY A 290 -26.35 -7.38 -25.83
N LEU A 291 -25.83 -8.61 -25.69
CA LEU A 291 -24.69 -9.09 -26.48
C LEU A 291 -24.99 -9.07 -27.99
N LYS A 292 -26.18 -9.50 -28.41
CA LYS A 292 -26.58 -9.41 -29.84
C LYS A 292 -26.58 -7.96 -30.36
N VAL A 293 -27.00 -7.00 -29.54
CA VAL A 293 -26.97 -5.57 -29.88
C VAL A 293 -25.54 -5.08 -29.96
N PHE A 294 -24.68 -5.47 -28.98
CA PHE A 294 -23.25 -5.13 -28.96
C PHE A 294 -22.53 -5.61 -30.23
N GLU A 295 -22.77 -6.86 -30.63
CA GLU A 295 -22.21 -7.45 -31.87
C GLU A 295 -22.75 -6.76 -33.12
N LYS A 296 -24.08 -6.54 -33.21
CA LYS A 296 -24.72 -5.86 -34.34
C LYS A 296 -24.17 -4.46 -34.55
N LEU A 297 -23.83 -3.75 -33.48
CA LEU A 297 -23.27 -2.39 -33.53
C LEU A 297 -21.74 -2.38 -33.67
N GLN A 298 -21.11 -3.54 -33.76
CA GLN A 298 -19.68 -3.71 -33.91
C GLN A 298 -18.86 -3.02 -32.80
N CYS A 299 -19.43 -2.94 -31.57
CA CYS A 299 -18.76 -2.27 -30.44
C CYS A 299 -17.45 -2.94 -30.01
N GLY A 300 -17.21 -4.19 -30.41
CA GLY A 300 -15.99 -4.94 -30.10
C GLY A 300 -14.84 -4.74 -31.09
N GLU A 301 -15.03 -3.93 -32.15
CA GLU A 301 -14.01 -3.75 -33.20
C GLU A 301 -13.05 -2.58 -32.93
N CYS A 302 -13.30 -1.80 -31.87
CA CYS A 302 -12.38 -0.78 -31.40
C CYS A 302 -11.36 -1.36 -30.46
#